data_241b1e7f8b157357088299982759a770
#
_entry.id   241b1e7f8b157357088299982759a770
#
_cell.length_a   1.000
_cell.length_b   1.000
_cell.length_c   1.000
_cell.angle_alpha   90.00
_cell.angle_beta   90.00
_cell.angle_gamma   90.00
#
_symmetry.space_group_name_H-M   'P 1'
#
loop_
_entity.id
_entity.type
_entity.pdbx_description
1 polymer ?
#
loop_
_entity_poly.entity_id
_entity_poly.type
_entity_poly.pdbx_seq_one_letter_code
_entity_poly.pdbx_strand_id
1 'polypeptide(L)'
;VLVGTELVNQEIARLRLAVADDTLLKLIVENAAFRGQNGQFDPTLFKRYLQANRISEAQYSAQLRAEVGRGELLDAVAGGASGPKPLADTLYRIRAERRIADTVFVSYASIADVGEPNDTQLSEFHDAHAEQFRAPELRSFTIAYLKLDDLADPSKVADDEVMDQYQKRLDEFQTPERRHVEQILVQDQATADQVLSALRGGKTFATVAKQVAKMDAGPLDLGTVAKPDLPPELAEVAFKLGPDGISDPVKTGFGWHILHVVAIEPATTKSFESVKPAIAAEIARDRAERDMGNAINKVKDTLASGKDLDAVAAELGLKLVKVKEIDQTGHTINGGSIVLPPPSGEILSTAFNTEPGQLSDVVDTADGGFFVLHLDNLTPSAVRPLSEVRDQVLAAWQQDQRVERVTKEVKEIAAAVNAGAPLKLVAADRKLTLKTTPALNRSGGEDGGLPRELVTEIFKAKPHEALTGQSGDGGYVAELTEIVPADPDKAKPQLDQLTAELSNALQRDILTEYTQALREHFKVEIVQSNLDRAF
;
A
#
# COMPACT_ATOMS: atom_id res chain seq x y z
N VAL A 1 9.61 -21.70 -8.83
CA VAL A 1 8.28 -22.37 -8.85
C VAL A 1 8.19 -23.35 -10.00
N LEU A 2 8.35 -22.95 -11.27
CA LEU A 2 8.18 -23.81 -12.45
C LEU A 2 9.04 -25.08 -12.43
N VAL A 3 10.33 -24.97 -12.11
CA VAL A 3 11.23 -26.12 -12.03
C VAL A 3 10.78 -27.14 -10.98
N GLY A 4 10.37 -26.67 -9.79
CA GLY A 4 9.89 -27.57 -8.72
C GLY A 4 8.62 -28.32 -9.12
N THR A 5 7.68 -27.66 -9.80
CA THR A 5 6.46 -28.30 -10.31
C THR A 5 6.77 -29.39 -11.32
N GLU A 6 7.71 -29.13 -12.23
CA GLU A 6 8.10 -30.09 -13.25
C GLU A 6 8.82 -31.30 -12.65
N LEU A 7 9.69 -31.10 -11.67
CA LEU A 7 10.35 -32.19 -10.94
C LEU A 7 9.35 -33.13 -10.25
N VAL A 8 8.31 -32.56 -9.61
CA VAL A 8 7.26 -33.34 -8.99
C VAL A 8 6.44 -34.11 -10.04
N ASN A 9 6.15 -33.51 -11.20
CA ASN A 9 5.48 -34.19 -12.31
C ASN A 9 6.29 -35.38 -12.84
N GLN A 10 7.61 -35.20 -13.01
CA GLN A 10 8.51 -36.29 -13.45
C GLN A 10 8.57 -37.42 -12.41
N GLU A 11 8.54 -37.09 -11.13
CA GLU A 11 8.52 -38.10 -10.07
C GLU A 11 7.20 -38.88 -10.06
N ILE A 12 6.05 -38.20 -10.23
CA ILE A 12 4.74 -38.84 -10.39
C ILE A 12 4.78 -39.84 -11.55
N ALA A 13 5.33 -39.44 -12.70
CA ALA A 13 5.47 -40.31 -13.85
C ALA A 13 6.40 -41.52 -13.58
N ARG A 14 7.54 -41.28 -12.90
CA ARG A 14 8.49 -42.34 -12.51
C ARG A 14 7.86 -43.36 -11.57
N LEU A 15 7.09 -42.89 -10.60
CA LEU A 15 6.38 -43.75 -9.62
C LEU A 15 5.12 -44.37 -10.20
N ARG A 16 4.70 -43.98 -11.43
CA ARG A 16 3.47 -44.40 -12.10
C ARG A 16 2.21 -44.14 -11.21
N LEU A 17 2.20 -43.01 -10.52
CA LEU A 17 1.04 -42.61 -9.75
C LEU A 17 -0.10 -42.19 -10.69
N ALA A 18 -1.27 -42.75 -10.47
CA ALA A 18 -2.45 -42.50 -11.29
C ALA A 18 -3.63 -42.05 -10.42
N VAL A 19 -4.23 -40.93 -10.77
CA VAL A 19 -5.46 -40.44 -10.15
C VAL A 19 -6.65 -41.03 -10.91
N ALA A 20 -7.56 -41.71 -10.18
CA ALA A 20 -8.73 -42.34 -10.76
C ALA A 20 -9.71 -41.32 -11.36
N ASP A 21 -10.38 -41.70 -12.46
CA ASP A 21 -11.37 -40.82 -13.12
C ASP A 21 -12.55 -40.47 -12.20
N ASP A 22 -12.97 -41.42 -11.35
CA ASP A 22 -14.04 -41.18 -10.36
C ASP A 22 -13.66 -40.10 -9.35
N THR A 23 -12.38 -40.04 -8.94
CA THR A 23 -11.87 -38.97 -8.06
C THR A 23 -11.95 -37.61 -8.74
N LEU A 24 -11.56 -37.52 -10.02
CA LEU A 24 -11.65 -36.26 -10.77
C LEU A 24 -13.10 -35.82 -10.96
N LEU A 25 -13.98 -36.75 -11.35
CA LEU A 25 -15.41 -36.46 -11.49
C LEU A 25 -16.01 -35.94 -10.18
N LYS A 26 -15.69 -36.57 -9.05
CA LYS A 26 -16.13 -36.09 -7.74
C LYS A 26 -15.67 -34.68 -7.45
N LEU A 27 -14.39 -34.37 -7.68
CA LEU A 27 -13.82 -33.03 -7.45
C LEU A 27 -14.47 -31.98 -8.35
N ILE A 28 -14.77 -32.29 -9.60
CA ILE A 28 -15.47 -31.40 -10.53
C ILE A 28 -16.90 -31.12 -10.04
N VAL A 29 -17.61 -32.16 -9.64
CA VAL A 29 -19.01 -32.05 -9.17
C VAL A 29 -19.12 -31.35 -7.82
N GLU A 30 -18.13 -31.52 -6.96
CA GLU A 30 -18.09 -30.90 -5.62
C GLU A 30 -17.52 -29.46 -5.65
N ASN A 31 -16.96 -29.00 -6.77
CA ASN A 31 -16.41 -27.65 -6.88
C ASN A 31 -17.50 -26.59 -6.76
N ALA A 32 -17.37 -25.70 -5.80
CA ALA A 32 -18.33 -24.65 -5.51
C ALA A 32 -18.58 -23.72 -6.71
N ALA A 33 -17.58 -23.49 -7.57
CA ALA A 33 -17.69 -22.65 -8.77
C ALA A 33 -18.64 -23.22 -9.84
N PHE A 34 -18.94 -24.52 -9.77
CA PHE A 34 -19.80 -25.21 -10.72
C PHE A 34 -21.14 -25.63 -10.11
N ARG A 35 -21.51 -25.07 -8.93
CA ARG A 35 -22.80 -25.34 -8.28
C ARG A 35 -23.82 -24.26 -8.66
N GLY A 36 -24.98 -24.71 -9.10
CA GLY A 36 -26.13 -23.87 -9.35
C GLY A 36 -26.79 -23.36 -8.05
N GLN A 37 -27.85 -22.56 -8.19
CA GLN A 37 -28.60 -22.01 -7.05
C GLN A 37 -29.20 -23.06 -6.11
N ASN A 38 -29.40 -24.28 -6.62
CA ASN A 38 -29.88 -25.43 -5.83
C ASN A 38 -28.76 -26.16 -5.08
N GLY A 39 -27.50 -25.67 -5.14
CA GLY A 39 -26.33 -26.28 -4.52
C GLY A 39 -25.80 -27.55 -5.21
N GLN A 40 -26.40 -27.96 -6.33
CA GLN A 40 -25.96 -29.10 -7.14
C GLN A 40 -25.08 -28.67 -8.30
N PHE A 41 -24.31 -29.61 -8.86
CA PHE A 41 -23.49 -29.38 -10.04
C PHE A 41 -24.33 -28.90 -11.23
N ASP A 42 -23.92 -27.81 -11.86
CA ASP A 42 -24.54 -27.24 -13.06
C ASP A 42 -23.58 -27.36 -14.27
N PRO A 43 -23.88 -28.25 -15.20
CA PRO A 43 -23.06 -28.42 -16.41
C PRO A 43 -22.90 -27.14 -17.24
N THR A 44 -23.85 -26.22 -17.14
CA THR A 44 -23.81 -24.95 -17.89
C THR A 44 -22.73 -24.02 -17.34
N LEU A 45 -22.61 -23.94 -16.01
CA LEU A 45 -21.53 -23.19 -15.35
C LEU A 45 -20.17 -23.77 -15.70
N PHE A 46 -20.03 -25.08 -15.66
CA PHE A 46 -18.80 -25.75 -16.03
C PHE A 46 -18.41 -25.47 -17.50
N LYS A 47 -19.34 -25.63 -18.45
CA LYS A 47 -19.11 -25.30 -19.86
C LYS A 47 -18.72 -23.82 -20.07
N ARG A 48 -19.38 -22.90 -19.38
CA ARG A 48 -19.04 -21.47 -19.45
C ARG A 48 -17.64 -21.20 -18.94
N TYR A 49 -17.23 -21.85 -17.85
CA TYR A 49 -15.87 -21.76 -17.34
C TYR A 49 -14.84 -22.24 -18.37
N LEU A 50 -15.07 -23.40 -18.99
CA LEU A 50 -14.18 -23.92 -20.04
C LEU A 50 -14.05 -22.96 -21.23
N GLN A 51 -15.18 -22.40 -21.69
CA GLN A 51 -15.21 -21.44 -22.79
C GLN A 51 -14.47 -20.14 -22.45
N ALA A 52 -14.72 -19.59 -21.24
CA ALA A 52 -14.07 -18.37 -20.78
C ALA A 52 -12.55 -18.51 -20.70
N ASN A 53 -12.06 -19.69 -20.30
CA ASN A 53 -10.63 -20.00 -20.22
C ASN A 53 -10.04 -20.59 -21.51
N ARG A 54 -10.85 -20.77 -22.56
CA ARG A 54 -10.45 -21.34 -23.85
C ARG A 54 -9.78 -22.72 -23.73
N ILE A 55 -10.27 -23.57 -22.81
CA ILE A 55 -9.76 -24.92 -22.61
C ILE A 55 -10.86 -25.97 -22.86
N SER A 56 -10.48 -27.15 -23.32
CA SER A 56 -11.39 -28.28 -23.45
C SER A 56 -11.58 -29.01 -22.12
N GLU A 57 -12.64 -29.80 -22.00
CA GLU A 57 -12.89 -30.67 -20.85
C GLU A 57 -11.73 -31.67 -20.63
N ALA A 58 -11.17 -32.21 -21.71
CA ALA A 58 -9.99 -33.10 -21.64
C ALA A 58 -8.76 -32.36 -21.08
N GLN A 59 -8.51 -31.10 -21.49
CA GLN A 59 -7.42 -30.30 -20.96
C GLN A 59 -7.62 -29.95 -19.49
N TYR A 60 -8.84 -29.57 -19.10
CA TYR A 60 -9.18 -29.32 -17.70
C TYR A 60 -8.98 -30.57 -16.83
N SER A 61 -9.49 -31.72 -17.28
CA SER A 61 -9.31 -32.99 -16.57
C SER A 61 -7.84 -33.41 -16.46
N ALA A 62 -7.04 -33.16 -17.48
CA ALA A 62 -5.59 -33.42 -17.44
C ALA A 62 -4.87 -32.49 -16.45
N GLN A 63 -5.21 -31.19 -16.42
CA GLN A 63 -4.67 -30.24 -15.44
C GLN A 63 -5.04 -30.61 -14.03
N LEU A 64 -6.33 -30.92 -13.78
CA LEU A 64 -6.82 -31.34 -12.47
C LEU A 64 -6.16 -32.63 -12.00
N ARG A 65 -5.98 -33.61 -12.91
CA ARG A 65 -5.27 -34.88 -12.61
C ARG A 65 -3.82 -34.62 -12.17
N ALA A 66 -3.12 -33.73 -12.86
CA ALA A 66 -1.75 -33.37 -12.52
C ALA A 66 -1.69 -32.62 -11.15
N GLU A 67 -2.67 -31.76 -10.88
CA GLU A 67 -2.75 -31.03 -9.61
C GLU A 67 -3.01 -31.98 -8.44
N VAL A 68 -4.01 -32.85 -8.55
CA VAL A 68 -4.34 -33.86 -7.54
C VAL A 68 -3.16 -34.79 -7.30
N GLY A 69 -2.54 -35.31 -8.37
CA GLY A 69 -1.37 -36.20 -8.24
C GLY A 69 -0.19 -35.53 -7.53
N ARG A 70 0.05 -34.23 -7.79
CA ARG A 70 1.06 -33.47 -7.05
C ARG A 70 0.69 -33.34 -5.58
N GLY A 71 -0.56 -32.98 -5.27
CA GLY A 71 -1.05 -32.91 -3.90
C GLY A 71 -0.87 -34.22 -3.14
N GLU A 72 -1.33 -35.34 -3.71
CA GLU A 72 -1.21 -36.66 -3.11
C GLU A 72 0.25 -37.08 -2.85
N LEU A 73 1.17 -36.81 -3.81
CA LEU A 73 2.58 -37.13 -3.64
C LEU A 73 3.20 -36.27 -2.52
N LEU A 74 2.99 -34.95 -2.53
CA LEU A 74 3.55 -34.05 -1.52
C LEU A 74 2.97 -34.31 -0.14
N ASP A 75 1.68 -34.64 -0.05
CA ASP A 75 1.03 -35.06 1.19
C ASP A 75 1.58 -36.41 1.71
N ALA A 76 1.84 -37.36 0.81
CA ALA A 76 2.46 -38.63 1.19
C ALA A 76 3.89 -38.43 1.72
N VAL A 77 4.63 -37.46 1.19
CA VAL A 77 6.01 -37.15 1.61
C VAL A 77 6.05 -36.39 2.94
N ALA A 78 5.18 -35.41 3.13
CA ALA A 78 5.27 -34.47 4.26
C ALA A 78 4.04 -34.46 5.18
N GLY A 79 2.87 -34.95 4.73
CA GLY A 79 1.60 -34.84 5.46
C GLY A 79 1.57 -35.59 6.79
N GLY A 80 2.42 -36.60 6.98
CA GLY A 80 2.59 -37.31 8.25
C GLY A 80 3.53 -36.64 9.25
N ALA A 81 4.22 -35.58 8.86
CA ALA A 81 5.14 -34.88 9.73
C ALA A 81 4.40 -34.03 10.76
N SER A 82 4.67 -34.30 12.02
CA SER A 82 4.07 -33.58 13.15
C SER A 82 5.15 -32.96 14.04
N GLY A 83 4.89 -31.74 14.51
CA GLY A 83 5.79 -31.04 15.43
C GLY A 83 5.95 -31.84 16.73
N PRO A 84 7.20 -32.05 17.18
CA PRO A 84 7.43 -32.79 18.43
C PRO A 84 6.83 -32.06 19.63
N LYS A 85 5.89 -32.69 20.35
CA LYS A 85 5.28 -32.09 21.54
C LYS A 85 6.31 -31.58 22.56
N PRO A 86 7.41 -32.31 22.89
CA PRO A 86 8.43 -31.79 23.81
C PRO A 86 9.07 -30.48 23.36
N LEU A 87 9.20 -30.26 22.03
CA LEU A 87 9.70 -29.00 21.48
C LEU A 87 8.67 -27.88 21.64
N ALA A 88 7.38 -28.16 21.35
CA ALA A 88 6.30 -27.21 21.58
C ALA A 88 6.22 -26.79 23.06
N ASP A 89 6.28 -27.75 24.00
CA ASP A 89 6.30 -27.50 25.44
C ASP A 89 7.49 -26.64 25.86
N THR A 90 8.68 -26.94 25.32
CA THR A 90 9.90 -26.16 25.60
C THR A 90 9.79 -24.74 25.07
N LEU A 91 9.35 -24.56 23.83
CA LEU A 91 9.15 -23.24 23.24
C LEU A 91 8.09 -22.45 23.98
N TYR A 92 6.99 -23.09 24.39
CA TYR A 92 5.97 -22.44 25.19
C TYR A 92 6.53 -21.96 26.53
N ARG A 93 7.26 -22.81 27.26
CA ARG A 93 7.90 -22.42 28.53
C ARG A 93 8.80 -21.20 28.36
N ILE A 94 9.61 -21.17 27.30
CA ILE A 94 10.50 -20.03 27.01
C ILE A 94 9.71 -18.76 26.64
N ARG A 95 8.68 -18.88 25.80
CA ARG A 95 7.91 -17.73 25.31
C ARG A 95 6.98 -17.15 26.37
N ALA A 96 6.38 -17.98 27.19
CA ALA A 96 5.38 -17.62 28.18
C ALA A 96 5.94 -17.42 29.60
N GLU A 97 7.24 -17.67 29.83
CA GLU A 97 7.92 -17.27 31.06
C GLU A 97 7.73 -15.79 31.33
N ARG A 98 7.44 -15.44 32.56
CA ARG A 98 7.34 -14.07 33.03
C ARG A 98 8.41 -13.78 34.08
N ARG A 99 8.84 -12.53 34.16
CA ARG A 99 9.81 -12.10 35.17
C ARG A 99 9.33 -10.83 35.88
N ILE A 100 9.51 -10.79 37.18
CA ILE A 100 9.23 -9.65 38.01
C ILE A 100 10.55 -9.10 38.54
N ALA A 101 10.72 -7.80 38.42
CA ALA A 101 11.91 -7.12 38.91
C ALA A 101 11.54 -5.92 39.79
N ASP A 102 12.32 -5.72 40.83
CA ASP A 102 12.33 -4.46 41.54
C ASP A 102 13.27 -3.49 40.83
N THR A 103 12.84 -2.25 40.66
CA THR A 103 13.56 -1.26 39.87
C THR A 103 13.71 0.06 40.62
N VAL A 104 14.81 0.74 40.37
CA VAL A 104 15.02 2.14 40.72
C VAL A 104 15.45 2.92 39.49
N PHE A 105 15.04 4.17 39.43
CA PHE A 105 15.35 5.08 38.34
C PHE A 105 16.08 6.30 38.86
N VAL A 106 17.21 6.63 38.25
CA VAL A 106 18.05 7.80 38.53
C VAL A 106 17.94 8.75 37.35
N SER A 107 17.22 9.87 37.52
CA SER A 107 17.01 10.84 36.44
C SER A 107 18.26 11.69 36.20
N TYR A 108 18.58 11.98 34.93
CA TYR A 108 19.62 12.95 34.59
C TYR A 108 19.32 14.34 35.19
N ALA A 109 18.05 14.70 35.27
CA ALA A 109 17.61 15.97 35.86
C ALA A 109 17.85 16.05 37.39
N SER A 110 18.06 14.90 38.09
CA SER A 110 18.38 14.90 39.52
C SER A 110 19.81 15.42 39.79
N ILE A 111 20.67 15.40 38.78
CA ILE A 111 22.01 15.95 38.85
C ILE A 111 21.96 17.44 38.51
N ALA A 112 21.66 18.26 39.51
CA ALA A 112 21.45 19.68 39.32
C ALA A 112 22.72 20.45 38.94
N ASP A 113 23.85 20.09 39.51
CA ASP A 113 25.13 20.78 39.32
C ASP A 113 26.20 19.77 38.84
N VAL A 114 26.70 19.97 37.66
CA VAL A 114 27.81 19.18 37.08
C VAL A 114 29.12 19.98 37.09
N GLY A 115 29.11 21.20 37.59
CA GLY A 115 30.20 22.16 37.52
C GLY A 115 30.28 22.89 36.19
N GLU A 116 31.19 23.85 36.12
CA GLU A 116 31.45 24.59 34.89
C GLU A 116 32.79 24.07 34.28
N PRO A 117 32.78 23.75 32.99
CA PRO A 117 34.00 23.36 32.30
C PRO A 117 34.91 24.58 32.08
N ASN A 118 36.18 24.39 32.13
CA ASN A 118 37.14 25.39 31.64
C ASN A 118 37.26 25.35 30.11
N ASP A 119 37.90 26.35 29.50
CA ASP A 119 38.01 26.44 28.05
C ASP A 119 38.73 25.25 27.41
N THR A 120 39.68 24.65 28.09
CA THR A 120 40.39 23.45 27.60
C THR A 120 39.43 22.26 27.53
N GLN A 121 38.62 22.03 28.57
CA GLN A 121 37.62 20.94 28.59
C GLN A 121 36.54 21.14 27.51
N LEU A 122 36.11 22.37 27.27
CA LEU A 122 35.16 22.65 26.18
C LEU A 122 35.77 22.41 24.81
N SER A 123 37.04 22.79 24.61
CA SER A 123 37.74 22.52 23.36
C SER A 123 37.93 21.02 23.12
N GLU A 124 38.41 20.30 24.13
CA GLU A 124 38.56 18.84 24.04
C GLU A 124 37.25 18.12 23.77
N PHE A 125 36.15 18.58 24.40
CA PHE A 125 34.82 18.01 24.18
C PHE A 125 34.32 18.31 22.75
N HIS A 126 34.49 19.55 22.29
CA HIS A 126 34.14 19.94 20.93
C HIS A 126 34.91 19.11 19.90
N ASP A 127 36.20 18.92 20.07
CA ASP A 127 37.03 18.15 19.14
C ASP A 127 36.68 16.65 19.17
N ALA A 128 36.41 16.10 20.36
CA ALA A 128 35.97 14.70 20.50
C ALA A 128 34.58 14.43 19.91
N HIS A 129 33.70 15.44 19.87
CA HIS A 129 32.34 15.35 19.37
C HIS A 129 32.10 16.23 18.12
N ALA A 130 33.14 16.45 17.31
CA ALA A 130 33.13 17.37 16.18
C ALA A 130 31.98 17.17 15.20
N GLU A 131 31.54 15.91 14.98
CA GLU A 131 30.40 15.59 14.10
C GLU A 131 29.06 16.11 14.62
N GLN A 132 28.90 16.29 15.95
CA GLN A 132 27.67 16.87 16.52
C GLN A 132 27.54 18.38 16.23
N PHE A 133 28.67 19.04 15.97
CA PHE A 133 28.75 20.49 15.72
C PHE A 133 29.05 20.81 14.26
N ARG A 134 28.89 19.83 13.37
CA ARG A 134 29.07 20.00 11.94
C ARG A 134 27.89 20.72 11.32
N ALA A 135 28.17 21.79 10.58
CA ALA A 135 27.20 22.40 9.69
C ALA A 135 26.97 21.49 8.46
N PRO A 136 25.75 21.36 7.97
CA PRO A 136 25.50 20.68 6.70
C PRO A 136 26.13 21.46 5.53
N GLU A 137 26.24 20.80 4.38
CA GLU A 137 26.52 21.50 3.14
C GLU A 137 25.35 22.44 2.83
N LEU A 138 25.66 23.70 2.50
CA LEU A 138 24.67 24.69 2.14
C LEU A 138 24.86 25.13 0.69
N ARG A 139 23.76 25.30 -0.03
CA ARG A 139 23.75 25.74 -1.42
C ARG A 139 22.89 26.99 -1.58
N SER A 140 23.40 27.91 -2.39
CA SER A 140 22.67 29.09 -2.88
C SER A 140 22.49 28.95 -4.39
N PHE A 141 21.28 29.17 -4.87
CA PHE A 141 20.98 28.97 -6.29
C PHE A 141 19.85 29.88 -6.77
N THR A 142 19.86 30.16 -8.05
CA THR A 142 18.83 30.91 -8.75
C THR A 142 18.02 29.95 -9.62
N ILE A 143 16.69 29.99 -9.51
CA ILE A 143 15.77 29.13 -10.28
C ILE A 143 15.01 30.04 -11.25
N ALA A 144 14.96 29.66 -12.53
CA ALA A 144 14.02 30.18 -13.50
C ALA A 144 13.01 29.08 -13.83
N TYR A 145 11.71 29.36 -13.74
CA TYR A 145 10.66 28.39 -13.97
C TYR A 145 9.45 28.95 -14.69
N LEU A 146 8.70 28.08 -15.36
CA LEU A 146 7.45 28.40 -16.01
C LEU A 146 6.46 27.26 -15.75
N LYS A 147 5.25 27.59 -15.28
CA LYS A 147 4.18 26.62 -15.08
C LYS A 147 3.28 26.57 -16.31
N LEU A 148 2.72 25.41 -16.59
CA LEU A 148 1.75 25.25 -17.67
C LEU A 148 0.55 26.20 -17.50
N ASP A 149 0.07 26.36 -16.26
CA ASP A 149 -1.05 27.24 -15.93
C ASP A 149 -0.75 28.73 -16.17
N ASP A 150 0.52 29.14 -16.18
CA ASP A 150 0.92 30.52 -16.49
C ASP A 150 0.71 30.84 -17.99
N LEU A 151 0.71 29.82 -18.85
CA LEU A 151 0.48 29.94 -20.29
C LEU A 151 -0.98 29.65 -20.67
N ALA A 152 -1.68 28.81 -19.90
CA ALA A 152 -3.05 28.41 -20.15
C ALA A 152 -4.03 29.53 -19.76
N ASP A 153 -4.40 30.38 -20.71
CA ASP A 153 -5.35 31.47 -20.50
C ASP A 153 -6.64 31.25 -21.29
N PRO A 154 -7.72 30.69 -20.67
CA PRO A 154 -8.99 30.47 -21.33
C PRO A 154 -9.64 31.73 -21.89
N SER A 155 -9.31 32.92 -21.35
CA SER A 155 -9.89 34.19 -21.82
C SER A 155 -9.41 34.60 -23.20
N LYS A 156 -8.28 34.03 -23.66
CA LYS A 156 -7.71 34.26 -25.00
C LYS A 156 -8.22 33.27 -26.06
N VAL A 157 -9.11 32.37 -25.70
CA VAL A 157 -9.74 31.46 -26.67
C VAL A 157 -10.97 32.13 -27.26
N ALA A 158 -11.02 32.20 -28.57
CA ALA A 158 -12.12 32.86 -29.26
C ALA A 158 -13.41 32.03 -29.18
N ASP A 159 -14.54 32.70 -29.02
CA ASP A 159 -15.86 32.06 -28.87
C ASP A 159 -16.24 31.16 -30.05
N ASP A 160 -15.83 31.52 -31.25
CA ASP A 160 -16.06 30.74 -32.47
C ASP A 160 -15.29 29.41 -32.46
N GLU A 161 -14.11 29.40 -31.93
CA GLU A 161 -13.31 28.17 -31.76
C GLU A 161 -13.94 27.23 -30.69
N VAL A 162 -14.41 27.80 -29.59
CA VAL A 162 -15.12 27.03 -28.56
C VAL A 162 -16.40 26.43 -29.11
N MET A 163 -17.12 27.23 -29.93
CA MET A 163 -18.36 26.80 -30.60
C MET A 163 -18.07 25.67 -31.61
N ASP A 164 -17.03 25.77 -32.39
CA ASP A 164 -16.60 24.72 -33.32
C ASP A 164 -16.31 23.39 -32.61
N GLN A 165 -15.59 23.44 -31.50
CA GLN A 165 -15.31 22.24 -30.66
C GLN A 165 -16.59 21.67 -30.03
N TYR A 166 -17.47 22.53 -29.54
CA TYR A 166 -18.80 22.10 -29.04
C TYR A 166 -19.58 21.35 -30.10
N GLN A 167 -19.63 21.89 -31.34
CA GLN A 167 -20.35 21.26 -32.43
C GLN A 167 -19.77 19.92 -32.87
N LYS A 168 -18.42 19.83 -32.92
CA LYS A 168 -17.72 18.58 -33.25
C LYS A 168 -17.90 17.48 -32.23
N ARG A 169 -18.16 17.86 -30.97
CA ARG A 169 -18.31 16.94 -29.84
C ARG A 169 -19.73 16.91 -29.28
N LEU A 170 -20.72 17.29 -30.08
CA LEU A 170 -22.11 17.41 -29.63
C LEU A 170 -22.65 16.11 -29.03
N ASP A 171 -22.25 14.98 -29.56
CA ASP A 171 -22.63 13.64 -29.05
C ASP A 171 -22.17 13.39 -27.61
N GLU A 172 -21.04 13.97 -27.17
CA GLU A 172 -20.55 13.85 -25.79
C GLU A 172 -21.40 14.66 -24.80
N PHE A 173 -22.09 15.67 -25.29
CA PHE A 173 -22.93 16.56 -24.49
C PHE A 173 -24.41 16.16 -24.52
N GLN A 174 -24.76 15.11 -25.27
CA GLN A 174 -26.11 14.59 -25.38
C GLN A 174 -26.27 13.33 -24.51
N THR A 175 -27.31 13.35 -23.71
CA THR A 175 -27.80 12.14 -23.04
C THR A 175 -29.02 11.67 -23.81
N PRO A 176 -29.01 10.48 -24.40
CA PRO A 176 -30.15 9.97 -25.15
C PRO A 176 -31.36 9.75 -24.24
N GLU A 177 -32.54 9.79 -24.83
CA GLU A 177 -33.77 9.40 -24.14
C GLU A 177 -33.63 7.96 -23.62
N ARG A 178 -34.02 7.76 -22.37
CA ARG A 178 -34.06 6.44 -21.73
C ARG A 178 -35.46 6.16 -21.22
N ARG A 179 -35.80 4.88 -21.17
CA ARG A 179 -37.11 4.44 -20.70
C ARG A 179 -36.96 3.32 -19.72
N HIS A 180 -37.68 3.40 -18.62
CA HIS A 180 -37.83 2.28 -17.71
C HIS A 180 -38.89 1.36 -18.29
N VAL A 181 -38.48 0.16 -18.66
CA VAL A 181 -39.33 -0.79 -19.40
C VAL A 181 -39.46 -2.10 -18.64
N GLU A 182 -40.68 -2.52 -18.42
CA GLU A 182 -41.02 -3.87 -17.98
C GLU A 182 -41.59 -4.66 -19.14
N GLN A 183 -41.47 -5.98 -19.14
CA GLN A 183 -42.05 -6.84 -20.16
C GLN A 183 -42.75 -8.09 -19.59
N ILE A 184 -43.78 -8.53 -20.28
CA ILE A 184 -44.37 -9.86 -20.17
C ILE A 184 -44.02 -10.62 -21.45
N LEU A 185 -43.36 -11.77 -21.29
CA LEU A 185 -43.00 -12.67 -22.39
C LEU A 185 -43.84 -13.95 -22.33
N VAL A 186 -44.50 -14.28 -23.43
CA VAL A 186 -45.28 -15.50 -23.59
C VAL A 186 -44.96 -16.20 -24.92
N GLN A 187 -45.20 -17.51 -24.98
CA GLN A 187 -44.75 -18.33 -26.10
C GLN A 187 -45.67 -18.25 -27.34
N ASP A 188 -46.96 -17.99 -27.15
CA ASP A 188 -47.97 -18.01 -28.23
C ASP A 188 -48.82 -16.74 -28.25
N GLN A 189 -49.37 -16.45 -29.42
CA GLN A 189 -50.15 -15.26 -29.66
C GLN A 189 -51.47 -15.24 -28.88
N ALA A 190 -52.12 -16.39 -28.72
CA ALA A 190 -53.42 -16.45 -28.03
C ALA A 190 -53.28 -16.05 -26.55
N THR A 191 -52.17 -16.46 -25.89
CA THR A 191 -51.83 -16.04 -24.54
C THR A 191 -51.48 -14.56 -24.49
N ALA A 192 -50.76 -14.01 -25.49
CA ALA A 192 -50.46 -12.59 -25.58
C ALA A 192 -51.75 -11.73 -25.72
N ASP A 193 -52.68 -12.17 -26.50
CA ASP A 193 -54.00 -11.48 -26.69
C ASP A 193 -54.83 -11.50 -25.38
N GLN A 194 -54.75 -12.61 -24.60
CA GLN A 194 -55.37 -12.69 -23.28
C GLN A 194 -54.72 -11.73 -22.28
N VAL A 195 -53.36 -11.65 -22.27
CA VAL A 195 -52.62 -10.70 -21.47
C VAL A 195 -53.06 -9.27 -21.78
N LEU A 196 -53.05 -8.90 -23.06
CA LEU A 196 -53.47 -7.57 -23.50
C LEU A 196 -54.94 -7.24 -23.13
N SER A 197 -55.84 -8.20 -23.31
CA SER A 197 -57.23 -8.06 -22.93
C SER A 197 -57.41 -7.82 -21.43
N ALA A 198 -56.68 -8.56 -20.59
CA ALA A 198 -56.70 -8.40 -19.14
C ALA A 198 -56.15 -7.03 -18.70
N LEU A 199 -55.08 -6.54 -19.35
CA LEU A 199 -54.49 -5.22 -19.11
C LEU A 199 -55.47 -4.11 -19.51
N ARG A 200 -56.09 -4.21 -20.68
CA ARG A 200 -57.16 -3.27 -21.13
C ARG A 200 -58.39 -3.30 -20.23
N GLY A 201 -58.63 -4.44 -19.54
CA GLY A 201 -59.66 -4.59 -18.52
C GLY A 201 -59.31 -3.98 -17.15
N GLY A 202 -58.21 -3.25 -17.03
CA GLY A 202 -57.82 -2.49 -15.84
C GLY A 202 -57.04 -3.28 -14.78
N LYS A 203 -56.58 -4.52 -15.08
CA LYS A 203 -55.66 -5.24 -14.18
C LYS A 203 -54.24 -4.67 -14.29
N THR A 204 -53.52 -4.66 -13.17
CA THR A 204 -52.12 -4.17 -13.17
C THR A 204 -51.21 -5.12 -13.93
N PHE A 205 -50.14 -4.58 -14.51
CA PHE A 205 -49.15 -5.31 -15.30
C PHE A 205 -48.56 -6.49 -14.49
N ALA A 206 -48.17 -6.26 -13.23
CA ALA A 206 -47.69 -7.31 -12.33
C ALA A 206 -48.72 -8.43 -12.02
N THR A 207 -49.99 -8.05 -11.87
CA THR A 207 -51.08 -9.01 -11.65
C THR A 207 -51.31 -9.90 -12.86
N VAL A 208 -51.29 -9.30 -14.06
CA VAL A 208 -51.48 -10.04 -15.32
C VAL A 208 -50.28 -10.95 -15.61
N ALA A 209 -49.05 -10.48 -15.35
CA ALA A 209 -47.86 -11.30 -15.46
C ALA A 209 -47.96 -12.61 -14.65
N LYS A 210 -48.44 -12.51 -13.42
CA LYS A 210 -48.60 -13.69 -12.53
C LYS A 210 -49.78 -14.56 -12.89
N GLN A 211 -50.95 -13.97 -13.10
CA GLN A 211 -52.21 -14.71 -13.23
C GLN A 211 -52.48 -15.25 -14.64
N VAL A 212 -52.13 -14.49 -15.68
CA VAL A 212 -52.40 -14.81 -17.08
C VAL A 212 -51.16 -15.39 -17.76
N ALA A 213 -50.03 -14.71 -17.66
CA ALA A 213 -48.76 -15.18 -18.25
C ALA A 213 -48.03 -16.21 -17.43
N LYS A 214 -48.49 -16.48 -16.18
CA LYS A 214 -47.89 -17.45 -15.23
C LYS A 214 -46.41 -17.21 -14.94
N MET A 215 -46.01 -15.96 -14.89
CA MET A 215 -44.67 -15.53 -14.51
C MET A 215 -44.62 -15.35 -12.99
N ASP A 216 -44.17 -16.35 -12.26
CA ASP A 216 -44.19 -16.39 -10.79
C ASP A 216 -43.44 -15.21 -10.13
N ALA A 217 -42.34 -14.76 -10.75
CA ALA A 217 -41.58 -13.60 -10.30
C ALA A 217 -42.23 -12.25 -10.67
N GLY A 218 -43.32 -12.25 -11.44
CA GLY A 218 -43.92 -11.03 -12.01
C GLY A 218 -43.36 -10.67 -13.38
N PRO A 219 -43.60 -9.43 -13.85
CA PRO A 219 -43.04 -8.96 -15.13
C PRO A 219 -41.50 -8.91 -15.05
N LEU A 220 -40.84 -9.08 -16.19
CA LEU A 220 -39.40 -8.93 -16.28
C LEU A 220 -39.07 -7.45 -16.40
N ASP A 221 -38.39 -6.92 -15.39
CA ASP A 221 -37.90 -5.55 -15.39
C ASP A 221 -36.61 -5.47 -16.24
N LEU A 222 -36.65 -4.69 -17.32
CA LEU A 222 -35.50 -4.43 -18.19
C LEU A 222 -34.67 -3.22 -17.69
N GLY A 223 -35.14 -2.53 -16.66
CA GLY A 223 -34.54 -1.32 -16.13
C GLY A 223 -34.70 -0.10 -17.04
N THR A 224 -33.90 0.94 -16.78
CA THR A 224 -33.86 2.16 -17.58
C THR A 224 -32.88 2.00 -18.74
N VAL A 225 -33.40 1.82 -19.93
CA VAL A 225 -32.68 1.48 -21.17
C VAL A 225 -32.76 2.59 -22.21
N ALA A 226 -31.71 2.77 -23.00
CA ALA A 226 -31.77 3.59 -24.21
C ALA A 226 -32.22 2.75 -25.41
N LYS A 227 -32.62 3.42 -26.50
CA LYS A 227 -33.16 2.74 -27.69
C LYS A 227 -32.22 1.64 -28.25
N PRO A 228 -30.89 1.83 -28.34
CA PRO A 228 -29.96 0.79 -28.80
C PRO A 228 -29.81 -0.41 -27.86
N ASP A 229 -30.23 -0.31 -26.61
CA ASP A 229 -30.08 -1.38 -25.60
C ASP A 229 -31.12 -2.49 -25.77
N LEU A 230 -32.18 -2.22 -26.55
CA LEU A 230 -33.25 -3.17 -26.83
C LEU A 230 -33.13 -3.79 -28.23
N PRO A 231 -33.62 -5.03 -28.43
CA PRO A 231 -33.79 -5.58 -29.75
C PRO A 231 -34.61 -4.63 -30.64
N PRO A 232 -34.28 -4.48 -31.95
CA PRO A 232 -34.88 -3.47 -32.81
C PRO A 232 -36.41 -3.48 -32.81
N GLU A 233 -37.01 -4.68 -32.79
CA GLU A 233 -38.48 -4.84 -32.79
C GLU A 233 -39.12 -4.30 -31.51
N LEU A 234 -38.48 -4.50 -30.37
CA LEU A 234 -38.96 -4.01 -29.08
C LEU A 234 -38.65 -2.53 -28.90
N ALA A 235 -37.48 -2.07 -29.35
CA ALA A 235 -37.07 -0.68 -29.31
C ALA A 235 -38.03 0.24 -30.07
N GLU A 236 -38.44 -0.15 -31.31
CA GLU A 236 -39.36 0.62 -32.13
C GLU A 236 -40.72 0.80 -31.45
N VAL A 237 -41.18 -0.19 -30.72
CA VAL A 237 -42.45 -0.14 -30.00
C VAL A 237 -42.31 0.59 -28.67
N ALA A 238 -41.30 0.20 -27.85
CA ALA A 238 -41.10 0.81 -26.54
C ALA A 238 -40.91 2.33 -26.61
N PHE A 239 -40.18 2.83 -27.64
CA PHE A 239 -39.91 4.26 -27.80
C PHE A 239 -41.01 5.07 -28.49
N LYS A 240 -42.14 4.43 -28.88
CA LYS A 240 -43.37 5.11 -29.34
C LYS A 240 -44.43 5.25 -28.24
N LEU A 241 -44.30 4.48 -27.14
CA LEU A 241 -45.25 4.53 -26.04
C LEU A 241 -45.05 5.80 -25.19
N GLY A 242 -46.12 6.27 -24.59
CA GLY A 242 -46.04 7.31 -23.55
C GLY A 242 -45.71 6.70 -22.17
N PRO A 243 -45.55 7.55 -21.13
CA PRO A 243 -45.46 7.07 -19.74
C PRO A 243 -46.70 6.23 -19.39
N ASP A 244 -46.51 5.16 -18.63
CA ASP A 244 -47.49 4.13 -18.30
C ASP A 244 -48.14 3.45 -19.55
N GLY A 245 -47.51 3.60 -20.71
CA GLY A 245 -47.96 3.03 -21.97
C GLY A 245 -47.69 1.52 -22.04
N ILE A 246 -48.71 0.78 -22.53
CA ILE A 246 -48.64 -0.67 -22.75
C ILE A 246 -48.68 -0.93 -24.26
N SER A 247 -47.79 -1.80 -24.76
CA SER A 247 -47.73 -2.16 -26.17
C SER A 247 -48.82 -3.16 -26.57
N ASP A 248 -49.14 -3.20 -27.86
CA ASP A 248 -49.68 -4.41 -28.47
C ASP A 248 -48.61 -5.55 -28.43
N PRO A 249 -49.02 -6.83 -28.59
CA PRO A 249 -48.08 -7.94 -28.62
C PRO A 249 -47.06 -7.81 -29.74
N VAL A 250 -45.76 -7.85 -29.41
CA VAL A 250 -44.64 -7.75 -30.35
C VAL A 250 -43.99 -9.13 -30.48
N LYS A 251 -43.89 -9.64 -31.68
CA LYS A 251 -43.27 -10.95 -31.96
C LYS A 251 -41.77 -10.79 -32.14
N THR A 252 -40.98 -11.62 -31.44
CA THR A 252 -39.55 -11.77 -31.65
C THR A 252 -39.19 -13.25 -31.80
N GLY A 253 -37.90 -13.56 -31.94
CA GLY A 253 -37.41 -14.93 -31.94
C GLY A 253 -37.60 -15.68 -30.61
N PHE A 254 -37.87 -14.95 -29.51
CA PHE A 254 -38.04 -15.51 -28.18
C PHE A 254 -39.50 -15.73 -27.79
N GLY A 255 -40.44 -15.22 -28.57
CA GLY A 255 -41.87 -15.32 -28.29
C GLY A 255 -42.61 -13.99 -28.55
N TRP A 256 -43.70 -13.79 -27.81
CA TRP A 256 -44.52 -12.60 -27.87
C TRP A 256 -44.32 -11.74 -26.63
N HIS A 257 -43.95 -10.49 -26.84
CA HIS A 257 -43.64 -9.53 -25.78
C HIS A 257 -44.75 -8.50 -25.68
N ILE A 258 -45.20 -8.20 -24.48
CA ILE A 258 -46.00 -7.03 -24.15
C ILE A 258 -45.14 -6.14 -23.27
N LEU A 259 -44.91 -4.92 -23.70
CA LEU A 259 -44.04 -3.95 -23.04
C LEU A 259 -44.89 -2.97 -22.24
N HIS A 260 -44.38 -2.55 -21.10
CA HIS A 260 -44.90 -1.46 -20.28
C HIS A 260 -43.79 -0.44 -20.04
N VAL A 261 -44.00 0.81 -20.42
CA VAL A 261 -43.07 1.91 -20.17
C VAL A 261 -43.47 2.60 -18.88
N VAL A 262 -42.76 2.28 -17.80
CA VAL A 262 -43.04 2.79 -16.45
C VAL A 262 -42.69 4.29 -16.34
N ALA A 263 -41.56 4.69 -16.91
CA ALA A 263 -41.09 6.07 -16.87
C ALA A 263 -40.27 6.42 -18.12
N ILE A 264 -40.24 7.69 -18.46
CA ILE A 264 -39.45 8.23 -19.57
C ILE A 264 -38.49 9.30 -19.01
N GLU A 265 -37.22 9.11 -19.23
CA GLU A 265 -36.18 10.11 -19.00
C GLU A 265 -35.89 10.77 -20.36
N PRO A 266 -36.30 12.04 -20.56
CA PRO A 266 -36.15 12.68 -21.85
C PRO A 266 -34.68 12.88 -22.23
N ALA A 267 -34.37 12.88 -23.50
CA ALA A 267 -33.06 13.28 -24.00
C ALA A 267 -32.73 14.71 -23.53
N THR A 268 -31.49 14.87 -23.05
CA THR A 268 -31.00 16.19 -22.65
C THR A 268 -29.71 16.52 -23.38
N THR A 269 -29.52 17.80 -23.68
CA THR A 269 -28.27 18.30 -24.26
C THR A 269 -27.75 19.40 -23.36
N LYS A 270 -26.51 19.26 -22.90
CA LYS A 270 -25.83 20.35 -22.17
C LYS A 270 -25.69 21.55 -23.11
N SER A 271 -26.20 22.70 -22.70
CA SER A 271 -26.11 23.90 -23.51
C SER A 271 -24.69 24.36 -23.72
N PHE A 272 -24.43 25.03 -24.86
CA PHE A 272 -23.12 25.65 -25.14
C PHE A 272 -22.61 26.47 -23.95
N GLU A 273 -23.42 27.35 -23.40
CA GLU A 273 -23.05 28.23 -22.28
C GLU A 273 -22.64 27.44 -21.02
N SER A 274 -23.25 26.26 -20.81
CA SER A 274 -22.90 25.44 -19.63
C SER A 274 -21.56 24.73 -19.74
N VAL A 275 -21.09 24.44 -20.97
CA VAL A 275 -19.83 23.71 -21.23
C VAL A 275 -18.71 24.61 -21.78
N LYS A 276 -19.05 25.81 -22.23
CA LYS A 276 -18.11 26.79 -22.80
C LYS A 276 -16.87 27.01 -21.94
N PRO A 277 -16.96 27.21 -20.59
CA PRO A 277 -15.75 27.41 -19.78
C PRO A 277 -14.82 26.19 -19.77
N ALA A 278 -15.38 25.00 -19.79
CA ALA A 278 -14.61 23.75 -19.77
C ALA A 278 -13.88 23.52 -21.11
N ILE A 279 -14.58 23.74 -22.23
CA ILE A 279 -13.98 23.63 -23.57
C ILE A 279 -12.90 24.68 -23.77
N ALA A 280 -13.16 25.94 -23.36
CA ALA A 280 -12.17 27.00 -23.45
C ALA A 280 -10.90 26.69 -22.62
N ALA A 281 -11.06 26.13 -21.42
CA ALA A 281 -9.94 25.70 -20.59
C ALA A 281 -9.13 24.57 -21.24
N GLU A 282 -9.80 23.61 -21.86
CA GLU A 282 -9.17 22.51 -22.60
C GLU A 282 -8.34 23.04 -23.78
N ILE A 283 -8.93 23.90 -24.62
CA ILE A 283 -8.23 24.51 -25.76
C ILE A 283 -7.02 25.35 -25.30
N ALA A 284 -7.19 26.14 -24.22
CA ALA A 284 -6.13 26.93 -23.66
C ALA A 284 -4.96 26.06 -23.17
N ARG A 285 -5.29 24.93 -22.53
CA ARG A 285 -4.29 23.97 -22.05
C ARG A 285 -3.53 23.32 -23.20
N ASP A 286 -4.21 22.88 -24.23
CA ASP A 286 -3.61 22.30 -25.45
C ASP A 286 -2.66 23.28 -26.16
N ARG A 287 -3.00 24.58 -26.16
CA ARG A 287 -2.11 25.64 -26.66
C ARG A 287 -0.92 25.80 -25.76
N ALA A 288 -1.15 25.89 -24.45
CA ALA A 288 -0.09 26.04 -23.46
C ALA A 288 0.94 24.91 -23.53
N GLU A 289 0.51 23.66 -23.73
CA GLU A 289 1.40 22.50 -23.90
C GLU A 289 2.31 22.64 -25.14
N ARG A 290 1.77 23.12 -26.26
CA ARG A 290 2.57 23.40 -27.46
C ARG A 290 3.54 24.55 -27.24
N ASP A 291 3.08 25.63 -26.60
CA ASP A 291 3.89 26.81 -26.33
C ASP A 291 4.99 26.53 -25.30
N MET A 292 4.72 25.61 -24.35
CA MET A 292 5.70 25.12 -23.37
C MET A 292 6.88 24.44 -24.08
N GLY A 293 6.61 23.54 -25.04
CA GLY A 293 7.66 22.91 -25.84
C GLY A 293 8.54 23.94 -26.60
N ASN A 294 7.92 25.01 -27.14
CA ASN A 294 8.64 26.10 -27.80
C ASN A 294 9.45 26.92 -26.78
N ALA A 295 8.91 27.17 -25.59
CA ALA A 295 9.60 27.89 -24.52
C ALA A 295 10.85 27.13 -24.05
N ILE A 296 10.73 25.80 -23.81
CA ILE A 296 11.85 24.93 -23.43
C ILE A 296 12.98 25.02 -24.46
N ASN A 297 12.65 24.89 -25.74
CA ASN A 297 13.66 24.99 -26.81
C ASN A 297 14.34 26.36 -26.84
N LYS A 298 13.58 27.46 -26.73
CA LYS A 298 14.13 28.81 -26.66
C LYS A 298 15.04 29.02 -25.45
N VAL A 299 14.68 28.47 -24.29
CA VAL A 299 15.53 28.52 -23.09
C VAL A 299 16.85 27.81 -23.36
N LYS A 300 16.83 26.59 -23.90
CA LYS A 300 18.04 25.83 -24.25
C LYS A 300 18.94 26.61 -25.24
N ASP A 301 18.36 27.13 -26.30
CA ASP A 301 19.08 27.87 -27.32
C ASP A 301 19.70 29.18 -26.77
N THR A 302 18.93 29.88 -25.92
CA THR A 302 19.37 31.18 -25.35
C THR A 302 20.48 30.96 -24.31
N LEU A 303 20.37 29.90 -23.47
CA LEU A 303 21.44 29.52 -22.55
C LEU A 303 22.70 29.07 -23.31
N ALA A 304 22.54 28.27 -24.38
CA ALA A 304 23.64 27.83 -25.22
C ALA A 304 24.37 29.01 -25.92
N SER A 305 23.70 30.16 -26.10
CA SER A 305 24.32 31.39 -26.61
C SER A 305 25.21 32.12 -25.60
N GLY A 306 25.27 31.65 -24.34
CA GLY A 306 26.11 32.21 -23.27
C GLY A 306 25.45 33.32 -22.46
N LYS A 307 24.13 33.53 -22.57
CA LYS A 307 23.39 34.45 -21.69
C LYS A 307 23.23 33.84 -20.29
N ASP A 308 23.27 34.69 -19.28
CA ASP A 308 22.98 34.28 -17.90
C ASP A 308 21.50 33.99 -17.68
N LEU A 309 21.18 33.28 -16.59
CA LEU A 309 19.82 32.85 -16.29
C LEU A 309 18.86 34.01 -16.02
N ASP A 310 19.35 35.11 -15.41
CA ASP A 310 18.55 36.32 -15.15
C ASP A 310 18.10 36.97 -16.49
N ALA A 311 19.03 37.07 -17.46
CA ALA A 311 18.72 37.62 -18.78
C ALA A 311 17.77 36.73 -19.58
N VAL A 312 17.96 35.40 -19.52
CA VAL A 312 17.05 34.43 -20.16
C VAL A 312 15.65 34.53 -19.55
N ALA A 313 15.56 34.60 -18.23
CA ALA A 313 14.26 34.71 -17.53
C ALA A 313 13.53 35.99 -17.91
N ALA A 314 14.26 37.14 -17.99
CA ALA A 314 13.68 38.41 -18.38
C ALA A 314 13.21 38.41 -19.86
N GLU A 315 14.00 37.82 -20.77
CA GLU A 315 13.68 37.78 -22.22
C GLU A 315 12.48 36.87 -22.51
N LEU A 316 12.38 35.72 -21.81
CA LEU A 316 11.38 34.71 -22.08
C LEU A 316 10.19 34.75 -21.11
N GLY A 317 10.19 35.71 -20.17
CA GLY A 317 9.11 35.88 -19.20
C GLY A 317 9.01 34.77 -18.15
N LEU A 318 10.13 34.13 -17.80
CA LEU A 318 10.17 33.10 -16.76
C LEU A 318 10.12 33.76 -15.37
N LYS A 319 9.54 33.06 -14.42
CA LYS A 319 9.58 33.43 -13.00
C LYS A 319 10.94 33.10 -12.42
N LEU A 320 11.47 34.00 -11.59
CA LEU A 320 12.81 33.90 -11.03
C LEU A 320 12.75 33.88 -9.50
N VAL A 321 13.41 32.90 -8.87
CA VAL A 321 13.53 32.79 -7.42
C VAL A 321 15.00 32.58 -7.06
N LYS A 322 15.51 33.42 -6.13
CA LYS A 322 16.86 33.27 -5.57
C LYS A 322 16.80 32.69 -4.17
N VAL A 323 17.51 31.60 -3.99
CA VAL A 323 17.56 30.83 -2.74
C VAL A 323 18.96 30.96 -2.16
N LYS A 324 19.05 31.26 -0.86
CA LYS A 324 20.34 31.44 -0.19
C LYS A 324 20.51 30.42 0.94
N GLU A 325 21.64 29.74 0.92
CA GLU A 325 22.19 28.95 2.03
C GLU A 325 21.19 27.99 2.66
N ILE A 326 20.68 27.05 1.86
CA ILE A 326 19.84 25.96 2.36
C ILE A 326 20.58 24.61 2.26
N ASP A 327 20.24 23.73 3.18
CA ASP A 327 20.69 22.35 3.19
C ASP A 327 19.82 21.47 2.27
N GLN A 328 20.17 20.19 2.15
CA GLN A 328 19.47 19.20 1.34
C GLN A 328 18.02 18.96 1.79
N THR A 329 17.65 19.35 3.00
CA THR A 329 16.29 19.24 3.54
C THR A 329 15.45 20.51 3.37
N GLY A 330 16.04 21.57 2.79
CA GLY A 330 15.40 22.85 2.56
C GLY A 330 15.43 23.81 3.76
N HIS A 331 16.34 23.57 4.72
CA HIS A 331 16.50 24.41 5.90
C HIS A 331 17.77 25.26 5.81
N THR A 332 17.70 26.43 6.41
CA THR A 332 18.88 27.27 6.65
C THR A 332 19.70 26.73 7.82
N ILE A 333 20.95 27.18 7.97
CA ILE A 333 21.82 26.78 9.09
C ILE A 333 21.20 27.01 10.49
N ASN A 334 20.26 27.93 10.60
CA ASN A 334 19.55 28.24 11.84
C ASN A 334 18.22 27.48 11.98
N GLY A 335 17.94 26.50 11.12
CA GLY A 335 16.73 25.66 11.14
C GLY A 335 15.48 26.31 10.54
N GLY A 336 15.60 27.49 9.94
CA GLY A 336 14.48 28.12 9.22
C GLY A 336 14.20 27.40 7.90
N SER A 337 12.92 27.17 7.57
CA SER A 337 12.54 26.59 6.28
C SER A 337 12.36 27.67 5.22
N ILE A 338 12.84 27.41 4.00
CA ILE A 338 12.62 28.27 2.82
C ILE A 338 11.53 27.64 1.97
N VAL A 339 10.54 28.45 1.58
CA VAL A 339 9.48 28.01 0.68
C VAL A 339 9.99 28.07 -0.76
N LEU A 340 10.16 26.92 -1.37
CA LEU A 340 10.51 26.76 -2.78
C LEU A 340 9.23 26.67 -3.64
N PRO A 341 9.28 27.06 -4.92
CA PRO A 341 8.20 26.74 -5.84
C PRO A 341 8.06 25.21 -5.97
N PRO A 342 6.85 24.69 -6.24
CA PRO A 342 6.69 23.27 -6.57
C PRO A 342 7.30 22.97 -7.96
N PRO A 343 7.92 21.79 -8.16
CA PRO A 343 8.10 20.70 -7.19
C PRO A 343 9.38 20.88 -6.35
N SER A 344 9.22 21.25 -5.09
CA SER A 344 10.35 21.63 -4.22
C SER A 344 11.39 20.51 -4.03
N GLY A 345 10.96 19.25 -3.98
CA GLY A 345 11.87 18.10 -3.83
C GLY A 345 12.77 17.90 -5.05
N GLU A 346 12.24 18.06 -6.27
CA GLU A 346 13.02 17.95 -7.50
C GLU A 346 14.01 19.12 -7.63
N ILE A 347 13.58 20.33 -7.25
CA ILE A 347 14.44 21.51 -7.23
C ILE A 347 15.62 21.29 -6.27
N LEU A 348 15.38 20.83 -5.04
CA LEU A 348 16.44 20.53 -4.09
C LEU A 348 17.38 19.45 -4.64
N SER A 349 16.82 18.34 -5.12
CA SER A 349 17.63 17.27 -5.71
C SER A 349 18.51 17.79 -6.86
N THR A 350 17.95 18.58 -7.75
CA THR A 350 18.69 19.18 -8.88
C THR A 350 19.77 20.14 -8.37
N ALA A 351 19.44 20.99 -7.39
CA ALA A 351 20.41 21.92 -6.82
C ALA A 351 21.59 21.21 -6.16
N PHE A 352 21.36 20.07 -5.51
CA PHE A 352 22.41 19.29 -4.84
C PHE A 352 23.18 18.35 -5.78
N ASN A 353 22.72 18.18 -7.02
CA ASN A 353 23.44 17.45 -8.09
C ASN A 353 24.13 18.38 -9.10
N THR A 354 23.92 19.70 -9.02
CA THR A 354 24.55 20.67 -9.94
C THR A 354 25.89 21.14 -9.37
N GLU A 355 26.91 21.24 -10.21
CA GLU A 355 28.23 21.75 -9.82
C GLU A 355 28.23 23.28 -9.58
N PRO A 356 29.05 23.80 -8.66
CA PRO A 356 29.12 25.22 -8.38
C PRO A 356 29.43 26.06 -9.63
N GLY A 357 28.67 27.13 -9.85
CA GLY A 357 28.78 27.99 -11.00
C GLY A 357 28.25 27.42 -12.31
N GLN A 358 27.56 26.28 -12.26
CA GLN A 358 26.96 25.63 -13.43
C GLN A 358 25.43 25.77 -13.44
N LEU A 359 24.88 25.64 -14.64
CA LEU A 359 23.45 25.49 -14.88
C LEU A 359 23.07 24.01 -14.82
N SER A 360 21.88 23.70 -14.29
CA SER A 360 21.28 22.40 -14.49
C SER A 360 20.80 22.22 -15.93
N ASP A 361 20.49 20.98 -16.29
CA ASP A 361 19.60 20.75 -17.43
C ASP A 361 18.23 21.39 -17.18
N VAL A 362 17.47 21.61 -18.25
CA VAL A 362 16.05 21.97 -18.14
C VAL A 362 15.30 20.74 -17.68
N VAL A 363 14.63 20.86 -16.54
CA VAL A 363 13.89 19.78 -15.88
C VAL A 363 12.39 19.98 -16.10
N ASP A 364 11.74 19.04 -16.75
CA ASP A 364 10.29 19.04 -16.94
C ASP A 364 9.61 18.62 -15.64
N THR A 365 8.51 19.29 -15.26
CA THR A 365 7.76 19.00 -14.03
C THR A 365 6.49 18.22 -14.31
N ALA A 366 6.02 17.43 -13.32
CA ALA A 366 4.84 16.58 -13.48
C ALA A 366 3.54 17.35 -13.80
N ASP A 367 3.49 18.64 -13.49
CA ASP A 367 2.37 19.54 -13.82
C ASP A 367 2.46 20.15 -15.23
N GLY A 368 3.42 19.70 -16.03
CA GLY A 368 3.63 20.12 -17.42
C GLY A 368 4.41 21.43 -17.59
N GLY A 369 4.98 21.96 -16.49
CA GLY A 369 5.91 23.07 -16.52
C GLY A 369 7.36 22.64 -16.67
N PHE A 370 8.29 23.55 -16.45
CA PHE A 370 9.72 23.27 -16.35
C PHE A 370 10.43 24.26 -15.43
N PHE A 371 11.62 23.85 -14.99
CA PHE A 371 12.58 24.76 -14.37
C PHE A 371 13.99 24.49 -14.87
N VAL A 372 14.85 25.49 -14.69
CA VAL A 372 16.29 25.40 -14.81
C VAL A 372 16.89 26.18 -13.65
N LEU A 373 17.98 25.74 -13.08
CA LEU A 373 18.64 26.44 -12.00
C LEU A 373 20.13 26.66 -12.29
N HIS A 374 20.65 27.73 -11.72
CA HIS A 374 22.08 28.01 -11.64
C HIS A 374 22.52 27.88 -10.20
N LEU A 375 23.54 27.05 -9.93
CA LEU A 375 24.14 26.99 -8.61
C LEU A 375 25.11 28.14 -8.39
N ASP A 376 24.67 29.13 -7.60
CA ASP A 376 25.41 30.36 -7.39
C ASP A 376 26.60 30.18 -6.44
N ASN A 377 26.40 29.40 -5.36
CA ASN A 377 27.44 29.17 -4.36
C ASN A 377 27.23 27.84 -3.64
N LEU A 378 28.33 27.23 -3.20
CA LEU A 378 28.39 26.05 -2.35
C LEU A 378 29.24 26.36 -1.13
N THR A 379 28.67 26.20 0.06
CA THR A 379 29.38 26.23 1.33
C THR A 379 29.53 24.75 1.81
N PRO A 380 30.75 24.22 1.79
CA PRO A 380 30.96 22.81 2.18
C PRO A 380 30.58 22.56 3.63
N SER A 381 30.18 21.31 3.92
CA SER A 381 29.99 20.86 5.29
C SER A 381 31.31 20.99 6.07
N ALA A 382 31.26 21.66 7.21
CA ALA A 382 32.42 21.87 8.06
C ALA A 382 32.05 21.85 9.54
N VAL A 383 32.99 21.46 10.40
CA VAL A 383 32.82 21.59 11.86
C VAL A 383 32.79 23.08 12.20
N ARG A 384 31.74 23.52 12.89
CA ARG A 384 31.62 24.93 13.29
C ARG A 384 32.64 25.24 14.40
N PRO A 385 33.31 26.37 14.33
CA PRO A 385 34.26 26.79 15.35
C PRO A 385 33.60 26.84 16.74
N LEU A 386 34.34 26.49 17.78
CA LEU A 386 33.83 26.53 19.17
C LEU A 386 33.25 27.90 19.54
N SER A 387 33.81 29.00 19.00
CA SER A 387 33.32 30.37 19.23
C SER A 387 31.88 30.59 18.76
N GLU A 388 31.43 29.85 17.75
CA GLU A 388 30.08 29.99 17.18
C GLU A 388 29.06 29.06 17.86
N VAL A 389 29.53 27.94 18.46
CA VAL A 389 28.70 26.90 19.04
C VAL A 389 28.92 26.71 20.53
N ARG A 390 29.59 27.65 21.18
CA ARG A 390 30.01 27.54 22.60
C ARG A 390 28.86 27.14 23.53
N ASP A 391 27.71 27.76 23.40
CA ASP A 391 26.54 27.45 24.24
C ASP A 391 26.01 26.04 23.99
N GLN A 392 26.04 25.59 22.74
CA GLN A 392 25.65 24.23 22.34
C GLN A 392 26.63 23.19 22.89
N VAL A 393 27.93 23.49 22.78
CA VAL A 393 28.98 22.63 23.33
C VAL A 393 28.91 22.55 24.86
N LEU A 394 28.65 23.68 25.53
CA LEU A 394 28.46 23.70 26.99
C LEU A 394 27.25 22.86 27.42
N ALA A 395 26.10 23.02 26.74
CA ALA A 395 24.90 22.24 27.03
C ALA A 395 25.12 20.73 26.80
N ALA A 396 25.79 20.37 25.70
CA ALA A 396 26.12 18.98 25.38
C ALA A 396 27.12 18.39 26.42
N TRP A 397 28.14 19.13 26.79
CA TRP A 397 29.09 18.73 27.82
C TRP A 397 28.38 18.52 29.18
N GLN A 398 27.54 19.44 29.59
CA GLN A 398 26.77 19.32 30.82
C GLN A 398 25.86 18.08 30.80
N GLN A 399 25.23 17.80 29.68
CA GLN A 399 24.42 16.60 29.53
C GLN A 399 25.28 15.34 29.61
N ASP A 400 26.41 15.30 28.95
CA ASP A 400 27.37 14.19 29.00
C ASP A 400 27.83 13.91 30.44
N GLN A 401 28.16 14.95 31.21
CA GLN A 401 28.54 14.84 32.63
C GLN A 401 27.37 14.29 33.47
N ARG A 402 26.13 14.64 33.19
CA ARG A 402 24.95 14.04 33.87
C ARG A 402 24.84 12.56 33.57
N VAL A 403 24.97 12.21 32.28
CA VAL A 403 24.94 10.80 31.82
C VAL A 403 26.06 10.00 32.51
N GLU A 404 27.29 10.52 32.56
CA GLU A 404 28.41 9.87 33.20
C GLU A 404 28.18 9.63 34.70
N ARG A 405 27.71 10.66 35.42
CA ARG A 405 27.42 10.57 36.86
C ARG A 405 26.31 9.57 37.16
N VAL A 406 25.21 9.64 36.41
CA VAL A 406 24.09 8.68 36.57
C VAL A 406 24.54 7.27 36.22
N THR A 407 25.32 7.11 35.13
CA THR A 407 25.87 5.80 34.75
C THR A 407 26.73 5.21 35.84
N LYS A 408 27.56 6.03 36.48
CA LYS A 408 28.39 5.60 37.63
C LYS A 408 27.50 5.22 38.81
N GLU A 409 26.54 6.03 39.16
CA GLU A 409 25.61 5.81 40.27
C GLU A 409 24.81 4.51 40.12
N VAL A 410 24.21 4.27 38.95
CA VAL A 410 23.45 3.02 38.72
C VAL A 410 24.35 1.78 38.74
N LYS A 411 25.60 1.89 38.27
CA LYS A 411 26.60 0.81 38.39
C LYS A 411 26.99 0.53 39.83
N GLU A 412 27.16 1.57 40.66
CA GLU A 412 27.45 1.43 42.07
C GLU A 412 26.29 0.78 42.83
N ILE A 413 25.02 1.18 42.53
CA ILE A 413 23.83 0.56 43.09
C ILE A 413 23.77 -0.92 42.72
N ALA A 414 23.91 -1.24 41.43
CA ALA A 414 23.87 -2.61 40.95
C ALA A 414 25.01 -3.47 41.57
N ALA A 415 26.21 -2.92 41.70
CA ALA A 415 27.34 -3.60 42.35
C ALA A 415 27.07 -3.89 43.84
N ALA A 416 26.48 -2.95 44.58
CA ALA A 416 26.10 -3.15 45.98
C ALA A 416 25.03 -4.26 46.11
N VAL A 417 24.06 -4.29 45.22
CA VAL A 417 23.01 -5.33 45.23
C VAL A 417 23.62 -6.70 44.87
N ASN A 418 24.46 -6.76 43.86
CA ASN A 418 25.14 -8.00 43.47
C ASN A 418 26.14 -8.49 44.54
N ALA A 419 26.57 -7.60 45.44
CA ALA A 419 27.35 -7.96 46.64
C ALA A 419 26.47 -8.42 47.82
N GLY A 420 25.14 -8.46 47.66
CA GLY A 420 24.20 -8.98 48.65
C GLY A 420 23.42 -7.92 49.43
N ALA A 421 23.56 -6.63 49.13
CA ALA A 421 22.72 -5.60 49.74
C ALA A 421 21.33 -5.59 49.13
N PRO A 422 20.22 -5.56 49.92
CA PRO A 422 18.89 -5.45 49.36
C PRO A 422 18.67 -4.12 48.59
N LEU A 423 18.18 -4.17 47.35
CA LEU A 423 17.96 -2.98 46.53
C LEU A 423 17.10 -1.93 47.25
N LYS A 424 16.10 -2.38 48.02
CA LYS A 424 15.24 -1.51 48.83
C LYS A 424 16.01 -0.65 49.84
N LEU A 425 17.05 -1.20 50.47
CA LEU A 425 17.86 -0.43 51.44
C LEU A 425 18.80 0.54 50.72
N VAL A 426 19.44 0.07 49.65
CA VAL A 426 20.33 0.89 48.81
C VAL A 426 19.56 2.06 48.17
N ALA A 427 18.33 1.83 47.72
CA ALA A 427 17.46 2.87 47.19
C ALA A 427 17.05 3.90 48.27
N ALA A 428 16.69 3.43 49.46
CA ALA A 428 16.30 4.30 50.57
C ALA A 428 17.45 5.22 51.02
N ASP A 429 18.67 4.69 51.13
CA ASP A 429 19.85 5.49 51.51
C ASP A 429 20.14 6.60 50.49
N ARG A 430 19.82 6.37 49.20
CA ARG A 430 19.99 7.34 48.12
C ARG A 430 18.73 8.16 47.80
N LYS A 431 17.68 8.00 48.60
CA LYS A 431 16.36 8.66 48.42
C LYS A 431 15.72 8.38 47.05
N LEU A 432 15.97 7.20 46.51
CA LEU A 432 15.37 6.76 45.25
C LEU A 432 14.08 5.97 45.52
N THR A 433 13.16 6.05 44.60
CA THR A 433 11.89 5.31 44.68
C THR A 433 12.03 3.92 44.09
N LEU A 434 11.77 2.90 44.91
CA LEU A 434 11.66 1.52 44.47
C LEU A 434 10.30 1.28 43.80
N LYS A 435 10.28 0.64 42.66
CA LYS A 435 9.08 0.18 41.95
C LYS A 435 9.23 -1.28 41.58
N THR A 436 8.18 -2.06 41.79
CA THR A 436 8.11 -3.44 41.29
C THR A 436 7.42 -3.43 39.93
N THR A 437 7.98 -4.12 38.95
CA THR A 437 7.41 -4.22 37.60
C THR A 437 6.16 -5.11 37.60
N PRO A 438 5.26 -4.95 36.64
CA PRO A 438 4.34 -6.02 36.29
C PRO A 438 5.13 -7.27 35.86
N ALA A 439 4.45 -8.40 35.67
CA ALA A 439 5.08 -9.61 35.17
C ALA A 439 5.51 -9.42 33.70
N LEU A 440 6.78 -9.08 33.50
CA LEU A 440 7.38 -8.78 32.20
C LEU A 440 7.31 -9.99 31.25
N ASN A 441 7.20 -9.77 29.97
CA ASN A 441 7.33 -10.79 28.93
C ASN A 441 8.50 -10.50 27.98
N ARG A 442 9.00 -11.53 27.27
CA ARG A 442 10.14 -11.39 26.33
C ARG A 442 9.82 -10.54 25.10
N SER A 443 8.56 -10.42 24.69
CA SER A 443 8.15 -9.69 23.50
C SER A 443 7.95 -8.18 23.73
N GLY A 444 8.02 -7.72 24.99
CA GLY A 444 8.04 -6.30 25.32
C GLY A 444 6.67 -5.60 25.30
N GLY A 445 5.55 -6.31 25.33
CA GLY A 445 4.22 -5.70 25.35
C GLY A 445 3.81 -5.13 26.73
N GLU A 446 4.45 -5.59 27.80
CA GLU A 446 4.27 -5.13 29.18
C GLU A 446 5.67 -4.97 29.78
N ASP A 447 6.36 -3.90 29.40
CA ASP A 447 7.74 -3.62 29.79
C ASP A 447 7.88 -2.86 31.11
N GLY A 448 6.75 -2.45 31.70
CA GLY A 448 6.76 -1.64 32.92
C GLY A 448 7.41 -0.27 32.75
N GLY A 449 7.60 0.20 31.52
CA GLY A 449 8.30 1.44 31.19
C GLY A 449 9.82 1.30 31.17
N LEU A 450 10.35 0.07 31.16
CA LEU A 450 11.79 -0.19 31.12
C LEU A 450 12.32 -0.17 29.67
N PRO A 451 13.59 0.22 29.48
CA PRO A 451 14.27 0.06 28.20
C PRO A 451 14.26 -1.40 27.72
N ARG A 452 14.02 -1.62 26.43
CA ARG A 452 13.92 -2.95 25.84
C ARG A 452 15.18 -3.80 26.05
N GLU A 453 16.34 -3.17 25.98
CA GLU A 453 17.63 -3.82 26.24
C GLU A 453 17.70 -4.35 27.67
N LEU A 454 17.26 -3.55 28.65
CA LEU A 454 17.24 -3.96 30.05
C LEU A 454 16.25 -5.13 30.27
N VAL A 455 15.06 -5.09 29.66
CA VAL A 455 14.13 -6.23 29.72
C VAL A 455 14.77 -7.48 29.13
N THR A 456 15.48 -7.36 28.02
CA THR A 456 16.20 -8.50 27.40
C THR A 456 17.24 -9.09 28.35
N GLU A 457 18.00 -8.25 29.06
CA GLU A 457 19.00 -8.71 30.04
C GLU A 457 18.34 -9.31 31.28
N ILE A 458 17.21 -8.76 31.76
CA ILE A 458 16.43 -9.35 32.85
C ILE A 458 16.06 -10.81 32.54
N PHE A 459 15.76 -11.15 31.26
CA PHE A 459 15.48 -12.54 30.87
C PHE A 459 16.68 -13.45 30.75
N LYS A 460 17.90 -12.94 30.94
CA LYS A 460 19.13 -13.72 31.03
C LYS A 460 19.65 -13.83 32.47
N ALA A 461 19.19 -12.91 33.33
CA ALA A 461 19.66 -12.79 34.71
C ALA A 461 19.24 -13.95 35.59
N LYS A 462 19.99 -14.17 36.65
CA LYS A 462 19.66 -15.07 37.77
C LYS A 462 18.82 -14.34 38.80
N PRO A 463 18.02 -15.06 39.61
CA PRO A 463 17.33 -14.46 40.75
C PRO A 463 18.27 -13.65 41.63
N HIS A 464 17.86 -12.47 42.03
CA HIS A 464 18.57 -11.46 42.82
C HIS A 464 19.80 -10.86 42.14
N GLU A 465 19.95 -11.03 40.84
CA GLU A 465 20.94 -10.32 40.05
C GLU A 465 20.42 -8.92 39.68
N ALA A 466 21.23 -7.90 39.97
CA ALA A 466 20.94 -6.52 39.59
C ALA A 466 21.64 -6.15 38.29
N LEU A 467 20.89 -5.57 37.40
CA LEU A 467 21.28 -5.14 36.08
C LEU A 467 21.11 -3.63 35.93
N THR A 468 21.81 -3.02 34.99
CA THR A 468 21.68 -1.60 34.68
C THR A 468 21.18 -1.40 33.27
N GLY A 469 20.38 -0.35 33.05
CA GLY A 469 19.89 0.09 31.74
C GLY A 469 19.87 1.61 31.67
N GLN A 470 19.81 2.14 30.43
CA GLN A 470 19.72 3.58 30.18
C GLN A 470 18.52 3.90 29.32
N SER A 471 17.93 5.06 29.54
CA SER A 471 16.91 5.69 28.71
C SER A 471 17.33 7.11 28.34
N GLY A 472 16.52 7.82 27.54
CA GLY A 472 16.76 9.22 27.22
C GLY A 472 16.77 10.16 28.44
N ASP A 473 16.11 9.76 29.56
CA ASP A 473 15.89 10.61 30.73
C ASP A 473 16.71 10.22 31.95
N GLY A 474 17.39 9.05 31.95
CA GLY A 474 18.12 8.57 33.10
C GLY A 474 18.57 7.12 33.01
N GLY A 475 19.08 6.61 34.13
CA GLY A 475 19.54 5.24 34.30
C GLY A 475 18.62 4.42 35.20
N TYR A 476 18.52 3.14 34.91
CA TYR A 476 17.77 2.15 35.69
C TYR A 476 18.69 1.17 36.35
N VAL A 477 18.34 0.71 37.55
CA VAL A 477 18.81 -0.55 38.12
C VAL A 477 17.60 -1.45 38.28
N ALA A 478 17.68 -2.69 37.83
CA ALA A 478 16.63 -3.70 37.98
C ALA A 478 17.20 -4.94 38.66
N GLU A 479 16.63 -5.35 39.79
CA GLU A 479 16.92 -6.61 40.48
C GLU A 479 15.85 -7.64 40.11
N LEU A 480 16.21 -8.77 39.52
CA LEU A 480 15.26 -9.84 39.25
C LEU A 480 14.81 -10.48 40.55
N THR A 481 13.56 -10.28 40.95
CA THR A 481 13.02 -10.82 42.20
C THR A 481 12.30 -12.15 42.03
N GLU A 482 11.63 -12.36 40.88
CA GLU A 482 10.86 -13.58 40.66
C GLU A 482 10.89 -14.02 39.18
N ILE A 483 11.04 -15.34 38.99
CA ILE A 483 10.83 -16.00 37.72
C ILE A 483 9.51 -16.77 37.81
N VAL A 484 8.49 -16.35 37.07
CA VAL A 484 7.21 -17.02 36.99
C VAL A 484 7.21 -17.99 35.81
N PRO A 485 7.36 -19.30 36.06
CA PRO A 485 7.42 -20.28 35.00
C PRO A 485 6.07 -20.41 34.30
N ALA A 486 6.10 -20.62 32.99
CA ALA A 486 4.90 -20.97 32.24
C ALA A 486 4.46 -22.41 32.55
N ASP A 487 3.16 -22.60 32.68
CA ASP A 487 2.52 -23.89 32.93
C ASP A 487 1.90 -24.45 31.63
N PRO A 488 2.55 -25.42 30.95
CA PRO A 488 2.03 -26.01 29.72
C PRO A 488 0.67 -26.71 29.90
N ASP A 489 0.42 -27.27 31.11
CA ASP A 489 -0.81 -28.02 31.35
C ASP A 489 -2.07 -27.14 31.33
N LYS A 490 -1.91 -25.83 31.54
CA LYS A 490 -2.97 -24.82 31.48
C LYS A 490 -3.08 -24.13 30.13
N ALA A 491 -2.24 -24.46 29.16
CA ALA A 491 -2.08 -23.73 27.91
C ALA A 491 -2.36 -24.57 26.66
N LYS A 492 -3.30 -25.50 26.74
CA LYS A 492 -3.60 -26.42 25.64
C LYS A 492 -3.82 -25.72 24.28
N PRO A 493 -4.60 -24.63 24.15
CA PRO A 493 -4.81 -23.98 22.86
C PRO A 493 -3.51 -23.41 22.26
N GLN A 494 -2.66 -22.81 23.10
CA GLN A 494 -1.38 -22.24 22.67
C GLN A 494 -0.37 -23.33 22.27
N LEU A 495 -0.39 -24.46 22.96
CA LEU A 495 0.44 -25.62 22.63
C LEU A 495 -0.03 -26.31 21.34
N ASP A 496 -1.32 -26.42 21.14
CA ASP A 496 -1.91 -26.95 19.89
C ASP A 496 -1.50 -26.05 18.71
N GLN A 497 -1.57 -24.74 18.88
CA GLN A 497 -1.10 -23.77 17.88
C GLN A 497 0.40 -23.90 17.59
N LEU A 498 1.25 -23.95 18.63
CA LEU A 498 2.69 -24.13 18.48
C LEU A 498 3.03 -25.45 17.79
N THR A 499 2.31 -26.52 18.15
CA THR A 499 2.49 -27.82 17.51
C THR A 499 2.13 -27.76 16.03
N ALA A 500 1.06 -27.05 15.67
CA ALA A 500 0.68 -26.82 14.27
C ALA A 500 1.72 -25.97 13.54
N GLU A 501 2.24 -24.89 14.15
CA GLU A 501 3.32 -24.07 13.59
C GLU A 501 4.57 -24.90 13.29
N LEU A 502 4.99 -25.74 14.25
CA LEU A 502 6.13 -26.64 14.10
C LEU A 502 5.89 -27.72 13.04
N SER A 503 4.67 -28.28 12.99
CA SER A 503 4.29 -29.25 11.96
C SER A 503 4.41 -28.63 10.56
N ASN A 504 3.84 -27.44 10.38
CA ASN A 504 3.90 -26.71 9.11
C ASN A 504 5.35 -26.32 8.71
N ALA A 505 6.19 -25.98 9.69
CA ALA A 505 7.61 -25.71 9.43
C ALA A 505 8.34 -26.98 8.98
N LEU A 506 8.16 -28.07 9.71
CA LEU A 506 8.77 -29.38 9.40
C LEU A 506 8.31 -29.91 8.04
N GLN A 507 7.01 -29.78 7.71
CA GLN A 507 6.49 -30.17 6.39
C GLN A 507 7.16 -29.36 5.27
N ARG A 508 7.32 -28.06 5.43
CA ARG A 508 8.01 -27.20 4.44
C ARG A 508 9.49 -27.59 4.27
N ASP A 509 10.17 -27.88 5.36
CA ASP A 509 11.57 -28.32 5.31
C ASP A 509 11.69 -29.65 4.56
N ILE A 510 10.85 -30.64 4.90
CA ILE A 510 10.79 -31.94 4.21
C ILE A 510 10.53 -31.76 2.71
N LEU A 511 9.57 -30.90 2.32
CA LEU A 511 9.26 -30.64 0.91
C LEU A 511 10.41 -29.92 0.19
N THR A 512 11.13 -29.06 0.90
CA THR A 512 12.30 -28.36 0.37
C THR A 512 13.44 -29.37 0.09
N GLU A 513 13.76 -30.19 1.07
CA GLU A 513 14.75 -31.26 0.93
C GLU A 513 14.36 -32.28 -0.14
N TYR A 514 13.08 -32.66 -0.18
CA TYR A 514 12.58 -33.55 -1.20
C TYR A 514 12.74 -32.95 -2.62
N THR A 515 12.38 -31.69 -2.79
CA THR A 515 12.54 -30.99 -4.07
C THR A 515 14.02 -30.88 -4.46
N GLN A 516 14.90 -30.67 -3.50
CA GLN A 516 16.35 -30.65 -3.74
C GLN A 516 16.87 -32.03 -4.15
N ALA A 517 16.43 -33.10 -3.49
CA ALA A 517 16.78 -34.46 -3.85
C ALA A 517 16.28 -34.82 -5.27
N LEU A 518 15.06 -34.39 -5.64
CA LEU A 518 14.54 -34.56 -7.01
C LEU A 518 15.40 -33.80 -8.03
N ARG A 519 15.88 -32.60 -7.70
CA ARG A 519 16.74 -31.80 -8.56
C ARG A 519 18.06 -32.50 -8.88
N GLU A 520 18.64 -33.16 -7.89
CA GLU A 520 19.86 -33.95 -8.07
C GLU A 520 19.58 -35.24 -8.88
N HIS A 521 18.45 -35.89 -8.60
CA HIS A 521 18.06 -37.12 -9.28
C HIS A 521 17.79 -36.91 -10.77
N PHE A 522 17.06 -35.86 -11.13
CA PHE A 522 16.65 -35.58 -12.53
C PHE A 522 17.65 -34.69 -13.30
N LYS A 523 18.79 -34.32 -12.69
CA LYS A 523 19.90 -33.57 -13.33
C LYS A 523 19.39 -32.32 -14.09
N VAL A 524 18.81 -31.38 -13.35
CA VAL A 524 18.22 -30.16 -13.91
C VAL A 524 19.29 -29.31 -14.58
N GLU A 525 19.08 -28.99 -15.84
CA GLU A 525 19.88 -28.06 -16.64
C GLU A 525 19.05 -26.80 -16.94
N ILE A 526 19.58 -25.63 -16.61
CA ILE A 526 18.94 -24.33 -16.89
C ILE A 526 19.57 -23.74 -18.15
N VAL A 527 18.80 -23.69 -19.23
CA VAL A 527 19.23 -23.06 -20.48
C VAL A 527 18.89 -21.58 -20.46
N GLN A 528 19.85 -20.72 -20.06
CA GLN A 528 19.68 -19.31 -19.88
C GLN A 528 19.10 -18.59 -21.11
N SER A 529 19.54 -18.98 -22.31
CA SER A 529 19.05 -18.40 -23.57
C SER A 529 17.56 -18.63 -23.83
N ASN A 530 16.95 -19.63 -23.21
CA ASN A 530 15.50 -19.87 -23.30
C ASN A 530 14.73 -19.03 -22.28
N LEU A 531 15.30 -18.76 -21.11
CA LEU A 531 14.76 -17.83 -20.13
C LEU A 531 14.73 -16.40 -20.67
N ASP A 532 15.81 -15.92 -21.27
CA ASP A 532 15.94 -14.58 -21.83
C ASP A 532 14.97 -14.32 -23.02
N ARG A 533 14.41 -15.39 -23.62
CA ARG A 533 13.37 -15.30 -24.69
C ARG A 533 11.94 -15.34 -24.14
N ALA A 534 11.75 -15.79 -22.91
CA ALA A 534 10.43 -15.98 -22.31
C ALA A 534 9.98 -14.76 -21.47
N PHE A 535 10.91 -13.89 -21.12
CA PHE A 535 10.72 -12.64 -20.37
C PHE A 535 11.39 -11.47 -21.10
#